data_633941d021507574f54b733e8da34184
#
_entry.id   633941d021507574f54b733e8da34184
#
_cell.length_a   1.000
_cell.length_b   1.000
_cell.length_c   1.000
_cell.angle_alpha   90.00
_cell.angle_beta   90.00
_cell.angle_gamma   90.00
#
_symmetry.space_group_name_H-M   'P 1'
#
loop_
_entity.id
_entity.type
_entity.pdbx_description
1 polymer ?
#
loop_
_entity_poly.entity_id
_entity_poly.type
_entity_poly.pdbx_seq_one_letter_code
_entity_poly.pdbx_strand_id
1 'polypeptide(L)'
;DEVRQIIASKVEGEPEPRALLNLKGAIRRAEAKAAVRSFGLNDETNAHFLNLPFYETGGIKKGEMGEADIAIVVNLLREVKPHQIYAAGDLTDPHGTHRVCIEAVLGAWEVVKDDDWAKECHIWLYRGAWQEWDLGMVDMAVPLSPDELIKKRHAIFRHLSQKDIVPFPGEDHREFWQRAEERTQNTARLYDLLGMAEYQAIEVFVKMEI
;
A
#
# COMPACT_ATOMS: atom_id res chain seq x y z
N ASP A 1 25.55 21.11 -0.08
CA ASP A 1 26.21 21.18 -1.40
C ASP A 1 26.41 19.82 -2.07
N GLU A 2 26.79 18.78 -1.35
CA GLU A 2 27.00 17.43 -1.89
C GLU A 2 25.75 16.85 -2.60
N VAL A 3 24.56 16.97 -2.01
CA VAL A 3 23.30 16.51 -2.61
C VAL A 3 23.00 17.24 -3.92
N ARG A 4 23.29 18.55 -3.99
CA ARG A 4 23.11 19.32 -5.24
C ARG A 4 24.06 18.85 -6.33
N GLN A 5 25.31 18.53 -5.98
CA GLN A 5 26.28 17.96 -6.91
C GLN A 5 25.85 16.59 -7.42
N ILE A 6 25.36 15.72 -6.54
CA ILE A 6 24.82 14.39 -6.89
C ILE A 6 23.63 14.53 -7.84
N ILE A 7 22.70 15.46 -7.58
CA ILE A 7 21.54 15.70 -8.47
C ILE A 7 22.02 16.23 -9.83
N ALA A 8 22.98 17.15 -9.85
CA ALA A 8 23.52 17.71 -11.08
C ALA A 8 24.31 16.70 -11.93
N SER A 9 24.88 15.66 -11.31
CA SER A 9 25.60 14.59 -11.99
C SER A 9 24.72 13.45 -12.51
N LYS A 10 23.41 13.56 -12.35
CA LYS A 10 22.47 12.53 -12.77
C LYS A 10 22.43 12.41 -14.30
N VAL A 11 22.64 11.20 -14.81
CA VAL A 11 22.54 10.87 -16.25
C VAL A 11 21.22 10.11 -16.47
N GLU A 12 20.48 10.51 -17.49
CA GLU A 12 19.21 9.85 -17.85
C GLU A 12 19.49 8.41 -18.31
N GLY A 13 18.74 7.46 -17.77
CA GLY A 13 18.89 6.02 -18.08
C GLY A 13 19.94 5.30 -17.23
N GLU A 14 20.73 6.00 -16.42
CA GLU A 14 21.65 5.36 -15.47
C GLU A 14 21.02 5.19 -14.08
N PRO A 15 21.46 4.17 -13.29
CA PRO A 15 21.03 4.00 -11.91
C PRO A 15 21.40 5.25 -11.08
N GLU A 16 20.47 5.68 -10.23
CA GLU A 16 20.75 6.81 -9.34
C GLU A 16 21.84 6.46 -8.32
N PRO A 17 22.73 7.41 -7.98
CA PRO A 17 23.74 7.20 -6.95
C PRO A 17 23.13 6.72 -5.63
N ARG A 18 23.76 5.77 -4.94
CA ARG A 18 23.27 5.17 -3.69
C ARG A 18 22.89 6.21 -2.63
N ALA A 19 23.68 7.30 -2.53
CA ALA A 19 23.39 8.40 -1.61
C ALA A 19 22.04 9.08 -1.90
N LEU A 20 21.68 9.25 -3.17
CA LEU A 20 20.40 9.82 -3.59
C LEU A 20 19.25 8.86 -3.32
N LEU A 21 19.42 7.56 -3.59
CA LEU A 21 18.43 6.52 -3.28
C LEU A 21 18.18 6.47 -1.77
N ASN A 22 19.22 6.52 -0.95
CA ASN A 22 19.11 6.54 0.50
C ASN A 22 18.35 7.77 1.01
N LEU A 23 18.64 8.94 0.45
CA LEU A 23 17.93 10.19 0.78
C LEU A 23 16.43 10.09 0.42
N LYS A 24 16.12 9.66 -0.81
CA LYS A 24 14.73 9.45 -1.23
C LYS A 24 14.00 8.44 -0.33
N GLY A 25 14.66 7.33 0.01
CA GLY A 25 14.13 6.34 0.93
C GLY A 25 13.86 6.92 2.33
N ALA A 26 14.78 7.71 2.87
CA ALA A 26 14.62 8.37 4.16
C ALA A 26 13.43 9.35 4.17
N ILE A 27 13.27 10.16 3.12
CA ILE A 27 12.12 11.07 2.95
C ILE A 27 10.82 10.27 2.95
N ARG A 28 10.70 9.24 2.10
CA ARG A 28 9.48 8.42 1.99
C ARG A 28 9.11 7.70 3.28
N ARG A 29 10.11 7.20 4.02
CA ARG A 29 9.90 6.59 5.34
C ARG A 29 9.41 7.61 6.36
N ALA A 30 9.97 8.83 6.37
CA ALA A 30 9.52 9.90 7.24
C ALA A 30 8.07 10.32 6.93
N GLU A 31 7.70 10.40 5.66
CA GLU A 31 6.33 10.66 5.20
C GLU A 31 5.37 9.56 5.63
N ALA A 32 5.73 8.28 5.45
CA ALA A 32 4.92 7.14 5.88
C ALA A 32 4.72 7.14 7.41
N LYS A 33 5.76 7.39 8.19
CA LYS A 33 5.66 7.58 9.65
C LYS A 33 4.73 8.74 10.02
N ALA A 34 4.81 9.86 9.30
CA ALA A 34 3.91 11.00 9.53
C ALA A 34 2.44 10.66 9.20
N ALA A 35 2.18 9.83 8.19
CA ALA A 35 0.86 9.31 7.89
C ALA A 35 0.33 8.41 9.03
N VAL A 36 1.13 7.49 9.53
CA VAL A 36 0.78 6.64 10.70
C VAL A 36 0.39 7.49 11.91
N ARG A 37 1.19 8.51 12.25
CA ARG A 37 0.88 9.44 13.35
C ARG A 37 -0.42 10.23 13.14
N SER A 38 -0.81 10.52 11.88
CA SER A 38 -2.05 11.24 11.60
C SER A 38 -3.31 10.43 11.95
N PHE A 39 -3.19 9.10 12.07
CA PHE A 39 -4.23 8.22 12.58
C PHE A 39 -4.19 8.03 14.11
N GLY A 40 -3.27 8.68 14.81
CA GLY A 40 -3.10 8.56 16.27
C GLY A 40 -2.31 7.32 16.70
N LEU A 41 -1.64 6.65 15.75
CA LEU A 41 -0.81 5.48 16.01
C LEU A 41 0.64 5.89 16.33
N ASN A 42 1.33 5.07 17.12
CA ASN A 42 2.76 5.23 17.37
C ASN A 42 3.55 4.66 16.18
N ASP A 43 4.25 5.51 15.45
CA ASP A 43 4.99 5.11 14.26
C ASP A 43 6.24 4.25 14.55
N GLU A 44 6.80 4.32 15.75
CA GLU A 44 7.95 3.47 16.12
C GLU A 44 7.55 1.99 16.33
N THR A 45 6.31 1.75 16.75
CA THR A 45 5.79 0.39 17.00
C THR A 45 4.83 -0.13 15.93
N ASN A 46 4.29 0.75 15.08
CA ASN A 46 3.26 0.38 14.10
C ASN A 46 3.70 0.62 12.63
N ALA A 47 4.93 1.07 12.38
CA ALA A 47 5.45 1.23 11.04
C ALA A 47 6.70 0.36 10.83
N HIS A 48 6.55 -0.74 10.10
CA HIS A 48 7.61 -1.69 9.80
C HIS A 48 8.09 -1.53 8.36
N PHE A 49 9.38 -1.22 8.18
CA PHE A 49 10.00 -1.10 6.86
C PHE A 49 10.89 -2.33 6.62
N LEU A 50 10.37 -3.30 5.88
CA LEU A 50 10.97 -4.63 5.79
C LEU A 50 12.22 -4.69 4.93
N ASN A 51 12.45 -3.72 4.04
CA ASN A 51 13.61 -3.65 3.14
C ASN A 51 13.86 -4.97 2.40
N LEU A 52 12.80 -5.50 1.77
CA LEU A 52 12.86 -6.80 1.11
C LEU A 52 13.96 -6.85 0.04
N PRO A 53 14.80 -7.90 0.02
CA PRO A 53 15.93 -8.05 -0.89
C PRO A 53 15.58 -7.89 -2.37
N PHE A 54 14.42 -8.38 -2.81
CA PHE A 54 13.99 -8.24 -4.21
C PHE A 54 13.91 -6.79 -4.67
N TYR A 55 13.62 -5.86 -3.75
CA TYR A 55 13.49 -4.43 -4.03
C TYR A 55 14.81 -3.66 -3.83
N GLU A 56 15.63 -4.09 -2.89
CA GLU A 56 16.86 -3.41 -2.43
C GLU A 56 18.09 -3.73 -3.32
N THR A 57 17.89 -3.92 -4.63
CA THR A 57 18.97 -4.27 -5.56
C THR A 57 19.96 -3.13 -5.79
N GLY A 58 19.58 -1.89 -5.47
CA GLY A 58 20.37 -0.70 -5.80
C GLY A 58 20.36 -0.32 -7.28
N GLY A 59 19.73 -1.10 -8.13
CA GLY A 59 19.59 -0.89 -9.56
C GLY A 59 18.18 -0.44 -9.97
N ILE A 60 17.98 -0.18 -11.26
CA ILE A 60 16.67 0.15 -11.84
C ILE A 60 15.79 -1.12 -11.85
N LYS A 61 16.38 -2.27 -12.17
CA LYS A 61 15.67 -3.55 -12.23
C LYS A 61 15.61 -4.17 -10.85
N LYS A 62 14.40 -4.53 -10.43
CA LYS A 62 14.18 -5.30 -9.20
C LYS A 62 14.67 -6.74 -9.36
N GLY A 63 15.02 -7.36 -8.25
CA GLY A 63 15.31 -8.79 -8.20
C GLY A 63 14.06 -9.66 -8.31
N GLU A 64 14.28 -10.97 -8.34
CA GLU A 64 13.21 -11.95 -8.17
C GLU A 64 12.94 -12.14 -6.67
N MET A 65 11.68 -12.28 -6.30
CA MET A 65 11.26 -12.58 -4.94
C MET A 65 11.71 -14.01 -4.60
N GLY A 66 12.26 -14.18 -3.40
CA GLY A 66 12.81 -15.47 -2.97
C GLY A 66 12.57 -15.78 -1.49
N GLU A 67 13.15 -16.89 -1.04
CA GLU A 67 13.01 -17.36 0.35
C GLU A 67 13.44 -16.32 1.40
N ALA A 68 14.42 -15.49 1.10
CA ALA A 68 14.88 -14.43 2.01
C ALA A 68 13.82 -13.37 2.23
N ASP A 69 13.06 -12.99 1.19
CA ASP A 69 11.95 -12.05 1.29
C ASP A 69 10.82 -12.65 2.11
N ILE A 70 10.46 -13.90 1.83
CA ILE A 70 9.42 -14.64 2.56
C ILE A 70 9.78 -14.78 4.03
N ALA A 71 11.03 -15.12 4.36
CA ALA A 71 11.48 -15.27 5.76
C ALA A 71 11.33 -13.99 6.58
N ILE A 72 11.59 -12.83 5.98
CA ILE A 72 11.40 -11.53 6.63
C ILE A 72 9.92 -11.32 6.99
N VAL A 73 9.00 -11.62 6.06
CA VAL A 73 7.56 -11.48 6.30
C VAL A 73 7.08 -12.50 7.34
N VAL A 74 7.55 -13.75 7.28
CA VAL A 74 7.26 -14.80 8.29
C VAL A 74 7.63 -14.32 9.70
N ASN A 75 8.82 -13.75 9.86
CA ASN A 75 9.27 -13.25 11.15
C ASN A 75 8.35 -12.16 11.68
N LEU A 76 7.96 -11.20 10.83
CA LEU A 76 7.01 -10.16 11.21
C LEU A 76 5.64 -10.75 11.60
N LEU A 77 5.09 -11.67 10.83
CA LEU A 77 3.80 -12.30 11.12
C LEU A 77 3.82 -13.06 12.45
N ARG A 78 4.92 -13.77 12.75
CA ARG A 78 5.09 -14.48 14.04
C ARG A 78 5.29 -13.54 15.23
N GLU A 79 5.88 -12.38 14.99
CA GLU A 79 6.02 -11.33 16.02
C GLU A 79 4.68 -10.67 16.31
N VAL A 80 3.96 -10.23 15.27
CA VAL A 80 2.71 -9.47 15.39
C VAL A 80 1.52 -10.36 15.72
N LYS A 81 1.45 -11.58 15.15
CA LYS A 81 0.33 -12.53 15.27
C LYS A 81 -1.01 -11.87 15.00
N PRO A 82 -1.21 -11.31 13.80
CA PRO A 82 -2.39 -10.52 13.49
C PRO A 82 -3.64 -11.40 13.39
N HIS A 83 -4.80 -10.86 13.78
CA HIS A 83 -6.11 -11.48 13.50
C HIS A 83 -6.59 -11.20 12.07
N GLN A 84 -6.09 -10.11 11.48
CA GLN A 84 -6.45 -9.69 10.13
C GLN A 84 -5.23 -9.13 9.41
N ILE A 85 -5.05 -9.54 8.16
CA ILE A 85 -4.03 -9.03 7.25
C ILE A 85 -4.75 -8.31 6.12
N TYR A 86 -4.43 -7.04 5.88
CA TYR A 86 -4.95 -6.28 4.74
C TYR A 86 -3.84 -6.12 3.72
N ALA A 87 -4.03 -6.69 2.54
CA ALA A 87 -3.02 -6.69 1.48
C ALA A 87 -3.58 -6.08 0.19
N ALA A 88 -2.70 -5.46 -0.60
CA ALA A 88 -3.07 -4.94 -1.92
C ALA A 88 -3.33 -6.10 -2.88
N GLY A 89 -4.60 -6.30 -3.24
CA GLY A 89 -5.06 -7.35 -4.15
C GLY A 89 -5.03 -6.96 -5.63
N ASP A 90 -4.41 -5.85 -5.98
CA ASP A 90 -4.29 -5.40 -7.36
C ASP A 90 -3.12 -6.09 -8.06
N LEU A 91 -3.42 -7.22 -8.69
CA LEU A 91 -2.45 -8.00 -9.47
C LEU A 91 -2.16 -7.36 -10.84
N THR A 92 -2.90 -6.32 -11.23
CA THR A 92 -2.72 -5.61 -12.50
C THR A 92 -1.81 -4.38 -12.37
N ASP A 93 -1.14 -4.20 -11.22
CA ASP A 93 -0.18 -3.13 -10.99
C ASP A 93 0.86 -3.08 -12.12
N PRO A 94 0.90 -1.98 -12.91
CA PRO A 94 1.80 -1.85 -14.04
C PRO A 94 3.28 -1.85 -13.64
N HIS A 95 3.59 -1.51 -12.39
CA HIS A 95 4.96 -1.54 -11.85
C HIS A 95 5.35 -2.90 -11.27
N GLY A 96 4.39 -3.80 -11.05
CA GLY A 96 4.59 -5.14 -10.53
C GLY A 96 5.03 -5.22 -9.07
N THR A 97 5.25 -4.09 -8.38
CA THR A 97 5.75 -4.08 -7.00
C THR A 97 4.70 -4.57 -6.01
N HIS A 98 3.45 -4.10 -6.15
CA HIS A 98 2.35 -4.53 -5.28
C HIS A 98 2.09 -6.03 -5.43
N ARG A 99 2.14 -6.53 -6.67
CA ARG A 99 2.01 -7.96 -6.96
C ARG A 99 3.09 -8.78 -6.26
N VAL A 100 4.37 -8.40 -6.38
CA VAL A 100 5.46 -9.13 -5.72
C VAL A 100 5.36 -9.02 -4.20
N CYS A 101 4.91 -7.90 -3.65
CA CYS A 101 4.68 -7.77 -2.21
C CYS A 101 3.57 -8.71 -1.71
N ILE A 102 2.45 -8.84 -2.43
CA ILE A 102 1.42 -9.79 -2.03
C ILE A 102 1.91 -11.24 -2.20
N GLU A 103 2.65 -11.57 -3.25
CA GLU A 103 3.26 -12.90 -3.42
C GLU A 103 4.16 -13.25 -2.22
N ALA A 104 4.94 -12.29 -1.69
CA ALA A 104 5.74 -12.49 -0.48
C ALA A 104 4.87 -12.72 0.78
N VAL A 105 3.75 -12.00 0.92
CA VAL A 105 2.79 -12.21 2.02
C VAL A 105 2.15 -13.59 1.93
N LEU A 106 1.74 -14.01 0.73
CA LEU A 106 1.13 -15.33 0.51
C LEU A 106 2.14 -16.46 0.73
N GLY A 107 3.38 -16.31 0.24
CA GLY A 107 4.45 -17.26 0.52
C GLY A 107 4.75 -17.37 2.02
N ALA A 108 4.71 -16.26 2.76
CA ALA A 108 4.86 -16.28 4.21
C ALA A 108 3.65 -16.93 4.90
N TRP A 109 2.43 -16.68 4.39
CA TRP A 109 1.21 -17.30 4.90
C TRP A 109 1.29 -18.82 4.82
N GLU A 110 1.72 -19.37 3.68
CA GLU A 110 1.89 -20.85 3.52
C GLU A 110 2.82 -21.46 4.59
N VAL A 111 3.74 -20.67 5.13
CA VAL A 111 4.67 -21.13 6.19
C VAL A 111 4.03 -21.05 7.58
N VAL A 112 3.15 -20.09 7.82
CA VAL A 112 2.61 -19.81 9.18
C VAL A 112 1.16 -20.23 9.38
N LYS A 113 0.44 -20.64 8.35
CA LYS A 113 -1.00 -20.94 8.40
C LYS A 113 -1.37 -22.02 9.44
N ASP A 114 -0.46 -22.92 9.78
CA ASP A 114 -0.63 -23.97 10.77
C ASP A 114 -0.22 -23.52 12.20
N ASP A 115 0.34 -22.33 12.37
CA ASP A 115 0.64 -21.75 13.68
C ASP A 115 -0.69 -21.48 14.42
N ASP A 116 -0.74 -21.69 15.73
CA ASP A 116 -1.99 -21.59 16.51
C ASP A 116 -2.71 -20.24 16.36
N TRP A 117 -1.96 -19.15 16.30
CA TRP A 117 -2.52 -17.82 16.13
C TRP A 117 -3.12 -17.59 14.73
N ALA A 118 -2.63 -18.31 13.71
CA ALA A 118 -3.04 -18.12 12.33
C ALA A 118 -4.42 -18.72 12.03
N LYS A 119 -4.90 -19.67 12.82
CA LYS A 119 -6.19 -20.36 12.64
C LYS A 119 -7.41 -19.43 12.62
N GLU A 120 -7.32 -18.29 13.29
CA GLU A 120 -8.37 -17.27 13.33
C GLU A 120 -8.03 -16.02 12.53
N CYS A 121 -6.91 -16.03 11.81
CA CYS A 121 -6.48 -14.90 10.99
C CYS A 121 -7.18 -14.92 9.62
N HIS A 122 -7.57 -13.75 9.14
CA HIS A 122 -8.16 -13.57 7.82
C HIS A 122 -7.32 -12.64 6.96
N ILE A 123 -7.19 -12.96 5.66
CA ILE A 123 -6.55 -12.08 4.69
C ILE A 123 -7.62 -11.38 3.87
N TRP A 124 -7.57 -10.05 3.87
CA TRP A 124 -8.46 -9.15 3.17
C TRP A 124 -7.70 -8.44 2.05
N LEU A 125 -8.25 -8.48 0.86
CA LEU A 125 -7.67 -7.85 -0.32
C LEU A 125 -8.39 -6.54 -0.61
N TYR A 126 -7.63 -5.44 -0.67
CA TYR A 126 -8.12 -4.15 -1.14
C TYR A 126 -7.56 -3.81 -2.52
N ARG A 127 -8.23 -2.92 -3.25
CA ARG A 127 -7.75 -2.39 -4.52
C ARG A 127 -7.06 -1.02 -4.34
N GLY A 128 -6.18 -0.71 -5.27
CA GLY A 128 -5.53 0.61 -5.35
C GLY A 128 -6.46 1.71 -5.85
N ALA A 129 -5.92 2.92 -6.06
CA ALA A 129 -6.71 4.10 -6.45
C ALA A 129 -7.29 4.06 -7.87
N TRP A 130 -6.96 3.02 -8.65
CA TRP A 130 -7.35 2.92 -10.07
C TRP A 130 -8.57 2.08 -10.35
N GLN A 131 -8.82 1.10 -9.52
CA GLN A 131 -9.88 0.13 -9.70
C GLN A 131 -10.55 -0.18 -8.35
N GLU A 132 -11.76 -0.71 -8.41
CA GLU A 132 -12.44 -1.26 -7.26
C GLU A 132 -12.91 -2.67 -7.59
N TRP A 133 -13.25 -3.45 -6.57
CA TRP A 133 -13.88 -4.74 -6.71
C TRP A 133 -15.31 -4.61 -7.25
N ASP A 134 -15.71 -5.56 -8.10
CA ASP A 134 -17.13 -5.69 -8.44
C ASP A 134 -17.94 -5.99 -7.19
N LEU A 135 -19.10 -5.33 -7.03
CA LEU A 135 -19.92 -5.47 -5.81
C LEU A 135 -20.28 -6.92 -5.50
N GLY A 136 -20.44 -7.77 -6.53
CA GLY A 136 -20.73 -9.20 -6.35
C GLY A 136 -19.58 -10.01 -5.77
N MET A 137 -18.37 -9.44 -5.67
CA MET A 137 -17.19 -10.08 -5.07
C MET A 137 -16.90 -9.59 -3.65
N VAL A 138 -17.60 -8.57 -3.19
CA VAL A 138 -17.31 -7.91 -1.92
C VAL A 138 -17.78 -8.76 -0.74
N ASP A 139 -16.86 -9.12 0.15
CA ASP A 139 -17.15 -9.83 1.39
C ASP A 139 -17.26 -8.90 2.61
N MET A 140 -16.61 -7.74 2.56
CA MET A 140 -16.67 -6.75 3.62
C MET A 140 -16.73 -5.34 3.03
N ALA A 141 -17.71 -4.56 3.50
CA ALA A 141 -17.88 -3.15 3.17
C ALA A 141 -17.80 -2.32 4.45
N VAL A 142 -16.91 -1.34 4.48
CA VAL A 142 -16.67 -0.46 5.63
C VAL A 142 -17.09 0.97 5.26
N PRO A 143 -18.23 1.44 5.77
CA PRO A 143 -18.67 2.81 5.54
C PRO A 143 -17.74 3.80 6.24
N LEU A 144 -17.47 4.91 5.59
CA LEU A 144 -16.67 5.99 6.11
C LEU A 144 -17.55 7.22 6.37
N SER A 145 -17.44 7.77 7.56
CA SER A 145 -17.99 9.08 7.88
C SER A 145 -17.21 10.20 7.15
N PRO A 146 -17.80 11.44 7.05
CA PRO A 146 -17.08 12.57 6.50
C PRO A 146 -15.74 12.85 7.20
N ASP A 147 -15.69 12.70 8.53
CA ASP A 147 -14.47 12.93 9.30
C ASP A 147 -13.38 11.88 9.02
N GLU A 148 -13.76 10.62 8.81
CA GLU A 148 -12.83 9.54 8.45
C GLU A 148 -12.29 9.75 7.04
N LEU A 149 -13.12 10.21 6.11
CA LEU A 149 -12.67 10.54 4.76
C LEU A 149 -11.66 11.70 4.77
N ILE A 150 -11.90 12.74 5.59
CA ILE A 150 -10.96 13.84 5.81
C ILE A 150 -9.65 13.34 6.42
N LYS A 151 -9.70 12.45 7.42
CA LYS A 151 -8.50 11.85 8.00
C LYS A 151 -7.68 11.07 6.96
N LYS A 152 -8.35 10.27 6.13
CA LYS A 152 -7.72 9.56 5.01
C LYS A 152 -7.01 10.52 4.05
N ARG A 153 -7.67 11.60 3.65
CA ARG A 153 -7.07 12.65 2.80
C ARG A 153 -5.85 13.26 3.44
N HIS A 154 -5.91 13.62 4.72
CA HIS A 154 -4.78 14.19 5.45
C HIS A 154 -3.61 13.21 5.56
N ALA A 155 -3.87 11.92 5.69
CA ALA A 155 -2.82 10.90 5.66
C ALA A 155 -2.13 10.83 4.29
N ILE A 156 -2.90 10.88 3.19
CA ILE A 156 -2.34 10.95 1.83
C ILE A 156 -1.47 12.22 1.68
N PHE A 157 -1.91 13.36 2.22
CA PHE A 157 -1.14 14.61 2.16
C PHE A 157 0.19 14.57 2.93
N ARG A 158 0.41 13.59 3.81
CA ARG A 158 1.73 13.40 4.45
C ARG A 158 2.78 12.88 3.47
N HIS A 159 2.35 12.24 2.35
CA HIS A 159 3.24 11.78 1.29
C HIS A 159 3.57 12.88 0.27
N LEU A 160 4.11 14.02 0.75
CA LEU A 160 4.35 15.23 -0.03
C LEU A 160 5.21 14.99 -1.28
N SER A 161 6.18 14.09 -1.20
CA SER A 161 7.07 13.78 -2.33
C SER A 161 6.38 13.00 -3.46
N GLN A 162 5.15 12.52 -3.26
CA GLN A 162 4.45 11.62 -4.18
C GLN A 162 3.00 12.03 -4.49
N LYS A 163 2.38 12.89 -3.67
CA LYS A 163 0.94 13.17 -3.76
C LYS A 163 0.48 13.85 -5.05
N ASP A 164 1.34 14.69 -5.63
CA ASP A 164 1.01 15.53 -6.78
C ASP A 164 1.46 14.93 -8.12
N ILE A 165 2.32 13.90 -8.06
CA ILE A 165 2.87 13.26 -9.25
C ILE A 165 2.07 11.97 -9.49
N VAL A 166 1.20 12.01 -10.48
CA VAL A 166 0.52 10.80 -10.96
C VAL A 166 1.27 10.30 -12.19
N PRO A 167 2.08 9.23 -12.08
CA PRO A 167 2.85 8.72 -13.21
C PRO A 167 1.98 7.85 -14.14
N PHE A 168 0.72 8.28 -14.41
CA PHE A 168 -0.17 7.52 -15.26
C PHE A 168 -0.22 8.08 -16.66
N PRO A 169 -0.07 7.21 -17.66
CA PRO A 169 -0.36 7.58 -19.03
C PRO A 169 -1.87 7.90 -19.15
N GLY A 170 -2.19 9.07 -19.67
CA GLY A 170 -3.57 9.48 -19.93
C GLY A 170 -3.83 10.96 -19.64
N GLU A 171 -5.03 11.41 -20.03
CA GLU A 171 -5.49 12.78 -19.87
C GLU A 171 -6.08 13.09 -18.47
N ASP A 172 -5.95 12.18 -17.53
CA ASP A 172 -6.50 12.35 -16.18
C ASP A 172 -5.55 13.17 -15.32
N HIS A 173 -5.87 14.44 -15.11
CA HIS A 173 -5.10 15.42 -14.35
C HIS A 173 -5.40 15.42 -12.85
N ARG A 174 -6.27 14.50 -12.37
CA ARG A 174 -6.60 14.44 -10.94
C ARG A 174 -5.40 14.00 -10.13
N GLU A 175 -5.19 14.62 -8.97
CA GLU A 175 -4.23 14.17 -7.98
C GLU A 175 -4.60 12.79 -7.40
N PHE A 176 -3.63 12.09 -6.86
CA PHE A 176 -3.84 10.74 -6.31
C PHE A 176 -4.97 10.67 -5.27
N TRP A 177 -5.04 11.66 -4.37
CA TRP A 177 -6.07 11.70 -3.34
C TRP A 177 -7.49 11.85 -3.90
N GLN A 178 -7.65 12.62 -4.97
CA GLN A 178 -8.94 12.80 -5.64
C GLN A 178 -9.45 11.48 -6.21
N ARG A 179 -8.57 10.71 -6.83
CA ARG A 179 -8.90 9.37 -7.34
C ARG A 179 -9.27 8.40 -6.23
N ALA A 180 -8.47 8.39 -5.14
CA ALA A 180 -8.72 7.52 -4.00
C ALA A 180 -10.06 7.82 -3.32
N GLU A 181 -10.45 9.10 -3.20
CA GLU A 181 -11.74 9.48 -2.66
C GLU A 181 -12.89 9.16 -3.61
N GLU A 182 -12.77 9.52 -4.87
CA GLU A 182 -13.82 9.24 -5.86
C GLU A 182 -14.11 7.74 -5.98
N ARG A 183 -13.07 6.89 -5.92
CA ARG A 183 -13.25 5.44 -5.90
C ARG A 183 -14.21 5.01 -4.79
N THR A 184 -13.94 5.41 -3.55
CA THR A 184 -14.77 5.02 -2.39
C THR A 184 -16.13 5.71 -2.36
N GLN A 185 -16.24 6.93 -2.89
CA GLN A 185 -17.52 7.62 -3.07
C GLN A 185 -18.37 6.96 -4.17
N ASN A 186 -17.76 6.51 -5.26
CA ASN A 186 -18.46 5.76 -6.31
C ASN A 186 -18.98 4.42 -5.78
N THR A 187 -18.20 3.73 -4.96
CA THR A 187 -18.65 2.51 -4.26
C THR A 187 -19.89 2.82 -3.40
N ALA A 188 -19.86 3.88 -2.61
CA ALA A 188 -21.01 4.27 -1.80
C ALA A 188 -22.25 4.56 -2.66
N ARG A 189 -22.11 5.26 -3.78
CA ARG A 189 -23.23 5.51 -4.73
C ARG A 189 -23.81 4.21 -5.30
N LEU A 190 -22.97 3.20 -5.57
CA LEU A 190 -23.46 1.91 -6.04
C LEU A 190 -24.29 1.18 -4.98
N TYR A 191 -23.87 1.24 -3.72
CA TYR A 191 -24.64 0.69 -2.59
C TYR A 191 -25.96 1.43 -2.39
N ASP A 192 -25.96 2.76 -2.55
CA ASP A 192 -27.16 3.59 -2.52
C ASP A 192 -28.17 3.18 -3.61
N LEU A 193 -27.71 2.95 -4.85
CA LEU A 193 -28.55 2.43 -5.93
C LEU A 193 -29.15 1.05 -5.64
N LEU A 194 -28.56 0.26 -4.76
CA LEU A 194 -29.11 -1.02 -4.28
C LEU A 194 -30.13 -0.83 -3.15
N GLY A 195 -30.42 0.41 -2.75
CA GLY A 195 -31.38 0.72 -1.67
C GLY A 195 -30.78 0.57 -0.27
N MET A 196 -29.45 0.55 -0.16
CA MET A 196 -28.76 0.59 1.13
C MET A 196 -28.77 2.01 1.70
N ALA A 197 -28.34 2.17 2.96
CA ALA A 197 -28.21 3.49 3.57
C ALA A 197 -27.19 4.37 2.84
N GLU A 198 -27.46 5.66 2.71
CA GLU A 198 -26.55 6.64 2.13
C GLU A 198 -25.30 6.84 3.00
N TYR A 199 -24.14 6.55 2.44
CA TYR A 199 -22.84 6.81 3.06
C TYR A 199 -22.00 7.76 2.21
N GLN A 200 -21.13 8.52 2.84
CA GLN A 200 -20.22 9.45 2.15
C GLN A 200 -19.23 8.70 1.27
N ALA A 201 -18.70 7.60 1.76
CA ALA A 201 -17.77 6.73 1.06
C ALA A 201 -17.80 5.33 1.69
N ILE A 202 -17.40 4.31 0.93
CA ILE A 202 -17.29 2.92 1.40
C ILE A 202 -15.97 2.34 0.91
N GLU A 203 -15.17 1.79 1.84
CA GLU A 203 -14.04 0.91 1.50
C GLU A 203 -14.54 -0.53 1.42
N VAL A 204 -14.09 -1.27 0.41
CA VAL A 204 -14.50 -2.66 0.22
C VAL A 204 -13.32 -3.59 0.14
N PHE A 205 -13.55 -4.82 0.59
CA PHE A 205 -12.54 -5.85 0.67
C PHE A 205 -13.11 -7.19 0.20
N VAL A 206 -12.27 -7.99 -0.41
CA VAL A 206 -12.54 -9.39 -0.75
C VAL A 206 -11.75 -10.26 0.21
N LYS A 207 -12.40 -11.25 0.78
CA LYS A 207 -11.75 -12.25 1.63
C LYS A 207 -10.98 -13.21 0.75
N MET A 208 -9.72 -13.42 1.08
CA MET A 208 -8.95 -14.45 0.42
C MET A 208 -9.36 -15.83 0.95
N GLU A 209 -9.76 -16.71 0.07
CA GLU A 209 -9.92 -18.14 0.39
C GLU A 209 -8.54 -18.77 0.57
N ILE A 210 -8.29 -19.36 1.74
CA ILE A 210 -6.99 -19.89 2.16
C ILE A 210 -7.15 -21.40 2.42
#